data_b25b1979a55befc536f4ec7388773059
#
_entry.id   b25b1979a55befc536f4ec7388773059
#
_cell.length_a   1.000
_cell.length_b   1.000
_cell.length_c   1.000
_cell.angle_alpha   90.00
_cell.angle_beta   90.00
_cell.angle_gamma   90.00
#
_symmetry.space_group_name_H-M   'P 1'
#
loop_
_entity.id
_entity.type
_entity.pdbx_description
1 polymer ?
#
loop_
_entity_poly.entity_id
_entity_poly.type
_entity_poly.pdbx_seq_one_letter_code
_entity_poly.pdbx_strand_id
1 'polypeptide(L)'
;MSEADGPDGPGAMTEVFDAVYRGESPFGKRPPWEIGEPQPVYVALEEAGLIGGAVLDAGCGTGEDALHLAGKGYAVTGLDLSPTAVSLARDKAAERGLDAVFDVADALELTGYEGRFDTVIDVGLAHTFDAGRLRAYAAALHRACRPGALAHILSISDRGAAEMQARLAEAIAEIPAPLPDDASESPGLRRSADHLRDGFADGWTVESITGTRIRGVVPPTAELLDVHAWLGRFRRI
;
A
#
# COMPACT_ATOMS: atom_id res chain seq x y z
N MET A 1 3.58 -6.48 -33.12
CA MET A 1 2.27 -5.94 -32.75
C MET A 1 2.18 -6.18 -31.24
N SER A 2 2.38 -5.14 -30.45
CA SER A 2 2.31 -5.13 -28.99
C SER A 2 0.87 -5.50 -28.60
N GLU A 3 0.71 -6.52 -27.75
CA GLU A 3 -0.57 -6.76 -27.08
C GLU A 3 -0.84 -5.54 -26.18
N ALA A 4 -1.71 -4.71 -26.67
CA ALA A 4 -2.06 -3.45 -26.05
C ALA A 4 -2.88 -3.69 -24.79
N ASP A 5 -2.52 -2.96 -23.76
CA ASP A 5 -3.24 -2.57 -22.57
C ASP A 5 -4.75 -2.77 -22.64
N GLY A 6 -5.22 -3.87 -22.05
CA GLY A 6 -6.61 -3.97 -21.61
C GLY A 6 -6.84 -3.01 -20.44
N PRO A 7 -8.10 -2.79 -20.02
CA PRO A 7 -8.45 -1.87 -18.92
C PRO A 7 -7.75 -2.20 -17.59
N ASP A 8 -7.18 -3.38 -17.46
CA ASP A 8 -6.41 -3.86 -16.28
C ASP A 8 -4.89 -3.90 -16.52
N GLY A 9 -4.39 -3.34 -17.62
CA GLY A 9 -2.96 -3.28 -17.93
C GLY A 9 -2.20 -2.31 -17.01
N PRO A 10 -0.86 -2.48 -16.86
CA PRO A 10 -0.03 -1.60 -16.01
C PRO A 10 -0.22 -0.11 -16.31
N GLY A 11 -0.34 0.25 -17.60
CA GLY A 11 -0.54 1.64 -18.02
C GLY A 11 -1.87 2.23 -17.57
N ALA A 12 -2.97 1.45 -17.62
CA ALA A 12 -4.29 1.90 -17.18
C ALA A 12 -4.32 2.09 -15.66
N MET A 13 -3.72 1.18 -14.90
CA MET A 13 -3.63 1.30 -13.43
C MET A 13 -2.76 2.47 -13.01
N THR A 14 -1.64 2.73 -13.72
CA THR A 14 -0.79 3.90 -13.47
C THR A 14 -1.60 5.18 -13.61
N GLU A 15 -2.35 5.34 -14.71
CA GLU A 15 -3.15 6.55 -14.95
C GLU A 15 -4.23 6.74 -13.88
N VAL A 16 -4.90 5.66 -13.46
CA VAL A 16 -5.93 5.73 -12.40
C VAL A 16 -5.34 6.22 -11.08
N PHE A 17 -4.26 5.62 -10.59
CA PHE A 17 -3.65 6.04 -9.33
C PHE A 17 -3.00 7.42 -9.45
N ASP A 18 -2.35 7.73 -10.57
CA ASP A 18 -1.70 9.02 -10.76
C ASP A 18 -2.72 10.16 -10.82
N ALA A 19 -3.88 9.97 -11.46
CA ALA A 19 -4.99 10.91 -11.47
C ALA A 19 -5.49 11.22 -10.04
N VAL A 20 -5.50 10.21 -9.16
CA VAL A 20 -5.86 10.40 -7.75
C VAL A 20 -4.90 11.38 -7.06
N TYR A 21 -3.59 11.19 -7.23
CA TYR A 21 -2.58 12.07 -6.63
C TYR A 21 -2.52 13.45 -7.28
N ARG A 22 -2.95 13.60 -8.54
CA ARG A 22 -3.18 14.91 -9.17
C ARG A 22 -4.44 15.62 -8.64
N GLY A 23 -5.26 14.94 -7.83
CA GLY A 23 -6.51 15.46 -7.28
C GLY A 23 -7.68 15.44 -8.25
N GLU A 24 -7.61 14.60 -9.28
CA GLU A 24 -8.63 14.43 -10.33
C GLU A 24 -9.65 13.34 -9.98
N SER A 25 -9.56 12.76 -8.79
CA SER A 25 -10.45 11.70 -8.34
C SER A 25 -11.74 12.23 -7.70
N PRO A 26 -12.81 11.42 -7.63
CA PRO A 26 -14.03 11.76 -6.91
C PRO A 26 -13.79 12.01 -5.41
N PHE A 27 -12.69 11.52 -4.85
CA PHE A 27 -12.30 11.71 -3.44
C PHE A 27 -11.65 13.09 -3.18
N GLY A 28 -11.54 13.96 -4.19
CA GLY A 28 -10.90 15.26 -4.08
C GLY A 28 -9.37 15.16 -4.06
N LYS A 29 -8.72 16.11 -3.39
CA LYS A 29 -7.26 16.22 -3.37
C LYS A 29 -6.56 15.27 -2.39
N ARG A 30 -7.31 14.60 -1.53
CA ARG A 30 -6.75 13.72 -0.50
C ARG A 30 -7.45 12.36 -0.56
N PRO A 31 -6.78 11.33 -1.08
CA PRO A 31 -7.35 10.00 -1.14
C PRO A 31 -7.49 9.38 0.26
N PRO A 32 -8.37 8.37 0.43
CA PRO A 32 -8.65 7.77 1.74
C PRO A 32 -7.42 7.18 2.46
N TRP A 33 -6.39 6.80 1.74
CA TRP A 33 -5.15 6.22 2.30
C TRP A 33 -4.10 7.28 2.66
N GLU A 34 -4.25 8.54 2.25
CA GLU A 34 -3.29 9.61 2.53
C GLU A 34 -3.63 10.28 3.87
N ILE A 35 -3.11 9.72 4.95
CA ILE A 35 -3.38 10.20 6.31
C ILE A 35 -2.46 11.33 6.76
N GLY A 36 -1.32 11.54 6.06
CA GLY A 36 -0.34 12.59 6.36
C GLY A 36 0.57 12.28 7.55
N GLU A 37 0.54 11.05 8.03
CA GLU A 37 1.37 10.52 9.11
C GLU A 37 1.64 9.04 8.85
N PRO A 38 2.69 8.42 9.48
CA PRO A 38 2.92 6.99 9.33
C PRO A 38 1.77 6.18 9.95
N GLN A 39 1.55 4.98 9.41
CA GLN A 39 0.56 4.06 9.98
C GLN A 39 0.97 3.63 11.39
N PRO A 40 0.09 3.73 12.39
CA PRO A 40 0.42 3.39 13.78
C PRO A 40 0.98 1.98 13.96
N VAL A 41 0.56 1.04 13.11
CA VAL A 41 1.06 -0.35 13.16
C VAL A 41 2.54 -0.43 12.77
N TYR A 42 3.03 0.38 11.83
CA TYR A 42 4.43 0.38 11.45
C TYR A 42 5.31 1.12 12.45
N VAL A 43 4.79 2.17 13.07
CA VAL A 43 5.46 2.79 14.24
C VAL A 43 5.66 1.75 15.34
N ALA A 44 4.62 0.98 15.68
CA ALA A 44 4.69 -0.07 16.70
C ALA A 44 5.63 -1.23 16.32
N LEU A 45 5.68 -1.62 15.03
CA LEU A 45 6.62 -2.64 14.56
C LEU A 45 8.09 -2.17 14.66
N GLU A 46 8.35 -0.91 14.34
CA GLU A 46 9.67 -0.30 14.47
C GLU A 46 10.10 -0.25 15.95
N GLU A 47 9.25 0.26 16.83
CA GLU A 47 9.51 0.32 18.29
C GLU A 47 9.72 -1.07 18.91
N ALA A 48 9.07 -2.11 18.36
CA ALA A 48 9.25 -3.50 18.77
C ALA A 48 10.53 -4.16 18.20
N GLY A 49 11.31 -3.44 17.37
CA GLY A 49 12.51 -3.98 16.72
C GLY A 49 12.23 -5.06 15.67
N LEU A 50 11.05 -5.02 15.04
CA LEU A 50 10.63 -5.99 14.02
C LEU A 50 10.91 -5.51 12.59
N ILE A 51 11.44 -4.30 12.44
CA ILE A 51 11.95 -3.73 11.19
C ILE A 51 13.48 -3.69 11.27
N GLY A 52 14.16 -4.07 10.22
CA GLY A 52 15.62 -4.09 10.22
C GLY A 52 16.25 -4.12 8.83
N GLY A 53 17.53 -3.73 8.76
CA GLY A 53 18.30 -3.72 7.53
C GLY A 53 17.81 -2.72 6.48
N ALA A 54 17.94 -3.07 5.21
CA ALA A 54 17.42 -2.26 4.10
C ALA A 54 15.92 -2.51 3.92
N VAL A 55 15.12 -1.45 3.90
CA VAL A 55 13.66 -1.51 3.87
C VAL A 55 13.12 -1.12 2.50
N LEU A 56 12.17 -1.91 2.00
CA LEU A 56 11.31 -1.58 0.87
C LEU A 56 9.94 -1.15 1.40
N ASP A 57 9.46 0.02 1.00
CA ASP A 57 8.06 0.45 1.13
C ASP A 57 7.39 0.25 -0.25
N ALA A 58 6.59 -0.81 -0.36
CA ALA A 58 5.98 -1.23 -1.62
C ALA A 58 4.59 -0.60 -1.78
N GLY A 59 4.43 0.24 -2.80
CA GLY A 59 3.26 1.11 -2.95
C GLY A 59 3.31 2.26 -1.95
N CYS A 60 4.45 2.96 -1.91
CA CYS A 60 4.75 3.94 -0.85
C CYS A 60 3.86 5.20 -0.88
N GLY A 61 3.09 5.42 -1.95
CA GLY A 61 2.33 6.65 -2.12
C GLY A 61 3.21 7.90 -1.95
N THR A 62 2.77 8.83 -1.11
CA THR A 62 3.53 10.05 -0.80
C THR A 62 4.57 9.88 0.31
N GLY A 63 4.87 8.64 0.72
CA GLY A 63 6.06 8.23 1.46
C GLY A 63 6.04 8.40 2.97
N GLU A 64 4.89 8.57 3.64
CA GLU A 64 4.89 8.86 5.09
C GLU A 64 5.52 7.74 5.94
N ASP A 65 5.26 6.46 5.64
CA ASP A 65 5.87 5.33 6.35
C ASP A 65 7.36 5.22 6.04
N ALA A 66 7.76 5.34 4.77
CA ALA A 66 9.16 5.38 4.35
C ALA A 66 9.94 6.51 5.03
N LEU A 67 9.37 7.72 5.06
CA LEU A 67 9.99 8.89 5.69
C LEU A 67 10.11 8.75 7.21
N HIS A 68 9.11 8.14 7.86
CA HIS A 68 9.20 7.81 9.28
C HIS A 68 10.40 6.89 9.56
N LEU A 69 10.55 5.82 8.80
CA LEU A 69 11.65 4.87 8.97
C LEU A 69 13.01 5.49 8.61
N ALA A 70 13.08 6.31 7.55
CA ALA A 70 14.30 7.05 7.22
C ALA A 70 14.71 8.00 8.37
N GLY A 71 13.73 8.67 9.01
CA GLY A 71 13.96 9.49 10.20
C GLY A 71 14.47 8.72 11.43
N LYS A 72 14.25 7.40 11.45
CA LYS A 72 14.81 6.47 12.45
C LYS A 72 16.20 5.91 12.06
N GLY A 73 16.70 6.27 10.88
CA GLY A 73 18.03 5.88 10.39
C GLY A 73 18.05 4.59 9.56
N TYR A 74 16.91 4.07 9.14
CA TYR A 74 16.87 2.94 8.20
C TYR A 74 17.22 3.38 6.79
N ALA A 75 17.88 2.51 6.02
CA ALA A 75 18.05 2.68 4.58
C ALA A 75 16.75 2.29 3.88
N VAL A 76 15.97 3.27 3.43
CA VAL A 76 14.63 3.03 2.88
C VAL A 76 14.57 3.33 1.39
N THR A 77 13.91 2.44 0.65
CA THR A 77 13.50 2.66 -0.74
C THR A 77 11.98 2.54 -0.81
N GLY A 78 11.31 3.62 -1.18
CA GLY A 78 9.87 3.64 -1.48
C GLY A 78 9.65 3.50 -2.99
N LEU A 79 8.76 2.61 -3.38
CA LEU A 79 8.39 2.38 -4.77
C LEU A 79 6.88 2.55 -4.94
N ASP A 80 6.48 3.32 -5.95
CA ASP A 80 5.08 3.48 -6.32
C ASP A 80 4.91 3.52 -7.84
N LEU A 81 3.74 3.16 -8.32
CA LEU A 81 3.42 3.19 -9.75
C LEU A 81 3.16 4.62 -10.25
N SER A 82 2.73 5.53 -9.36
CA SER A 82 2.41 6.92 -9.68
C SER A 82 3.64 7.82 -9.66
N PRO A 83 4.01 8.43 -10.81
CA PRO A 83 5.07 9.44 -10.85
C PRO A 83 4.77 10.66 -9.96
N THR A 84 3.49 11.04 -9.85
CA THR A 84 3.06 12.16 -9.00
C THR A 84 3.28 11.85 -7.52
N ALA A 85 2.90 10.66 -7.05
CA ALA A 85 3.14 10.23 -5.68
C ALA A 85 4.63 10.21 -5.34
N VAL A 86 5.45 9.64 -6.22
CA VAL A 86 6.92 9.59 -6.06
C VAL A 86 7.53 11.00 -6.01
N SER A 87 7.06 11.94 -6.85
CA SER A 87 7.52 13.33 -6.79
C SER A 87 7.19 13.96 -5.44
N LEU A 88 5.96 13.81 -4.96
CA LEU A 88 5.54 14.32 -3.64
C LEU A 88 6.36 13.70 -2.49
N ALA A 89 6.66 12.42 -2.56
CA ALA A 89 7.49 11.74 -1.57
C ALA A 89 8.93 12.29 -1.54
N ARG A 90 9.53 12.55 -2.71
CA ARG A 90 10.86 13.18 -2.85
C ARG A 90 10.89 14.58 -2.29
N ASP A 91 9.86 15.40 -2.57
CA ASP A 91 9.74 16.76 -2.07
C ASP A 91 9.67 16.75 -0.52
N LYS A 92 8.85 15.89 0.06
CA LYS A 92 8.76 15.70 1.52
C LYS A 92 10.09 15.25 2.13
N ALA A 93 10.82 14.33 1.47
CA ALA A 93 12.14 13.89 1.93
C ALA A 93 13.14 15.07 1.98
N ALA A 94 13.17 15.87 0.90
CA ALA A 94 14.04 17.05 0.81
C ALA A 94 13.67 18.11 1.87
N GLU A 95 12.38 18.42 2.04
CA GLU A 95 11.89 19.36 3.04
C GLU A 95 12.23 18.95 4.48
N ARG A 96 12.18 17.63 4.76
CA ARG A 96 12.49 17.09 6.09
C ARG A 96 13.97 16.76 6.29
N GLY A 97 14.81 16.91 5.24
CA GLY A 97 16.24 16.57 5.28
C GLY A 97 16.50 15.08 5.54
N LEU A 98 15.65 14.21 5.00
CA LEU A 98 15.73 12.76 5.17
C LEU A 98 16.35 12.08 3.94
N ASP A 99 17.21 11.09 4.20
CA ASP A 99 17.85 10.27 3.16
C ASP A 99 16.99 9.03 2.90
N ALA A 100 16.04 9.16 1.97
CA ALA A 100 15.19 8.09 1.47
C ALA A 100 15.19 8.11 -0.05
N VAL A 101 15.22 6.93 -0.67
CA VAL A 101 15.14 6.78 -2.14
C VAL A 101 13.68 6.53 -2.53
N PHE A 102 13.19 7.27 -3.52
CA PHE A 102 11.85 7.04 -4.07
C PHE A 102 11.93 6.89 -5.58
N ASP A 103 11.39 5.79 -6.13
CA ASP A 103 11.40 5.52 -7.56
C ASP A 103 10.04 5.05 -8.07
N VAL A 104 9.79 5.33 -9.36
CA VAL A 104 8.59 4.81 -10.04
C VAL A 104 8.86 3.38 -10.47
N ALA A 105 8.08 2.43 -9.96
CA ALA A 105 8.21 1.02 -10.30
C ALA A 105 6.89 0.27 -10.15
N ASP A 106 6.72 -0.77 -10.98
CA ASP A 106 5.64 -1.74 -10.82
C ASP A 106 6.01 -2.77 -9.74
N ALA A 107 5.22 -2.82 -8.67
CA ALA A 107 5.43 -3.77 -7.57
C ALA A 107 5.28 -5.25 -8.00
N LEU A 108 4.64 -5.52 -9.14
CA LEU A 108 4.51 -6.86 -9.69
C LEU A 108 5.80 -7.34 -10.41
N GLU A 109 6.69 -6.41 -10.76
CA GLU A 109 7.93 -6.72 -11.49
C GLU A 109 9.17 -6.58 -10.62
N LEU A 110 9.42 -5.43 -10.01
CA LEU A 110 10.57 -5.06 -9.17
C LEU A 110 11.93 -5.41 -9.84
N THR A 111 12.01 -5.25 -11.16
CA THR A 111 13.24 -5.51 -11.92
C THR A 111 14.34 -4.53 -11.52
N GLY A 112 15.56 -5.04 -11.24
CA GLY A 112 16.71 -4.24 -10.81
C GLY A 112 16.79 -4.05 -9.28
N TYR A 113 15.87 -4.65 -8.53
CA TYR A 113 15.86 -4.61 -7.05
C TYR A 113 16.18 -5.96 -6.41
N GLU A 114 16.66 -6.95 -7.17
CA GLU A 114 16.89 -8.32 -6.72
C GLU A 114 17.86 -8.39 -5.53
N GLY A 115 17.45 -9.08 -4.47
CA GLY A 115 18.29 -9.38 -3.29
C GLY A 115 18.73 -8.14 -2.51
N ARG A 116 17.97 -7.05 -2.55
CA ARG A 116 18.35 -5.77 -1.92
C ARG A 116 17.79 -5.57 -0.51
N PHE A 117 16.62 -6.12 -0.20
CA PHE A 117 15.88 -5.75 1.00
C PHE A 117 15.88 -6.84 2.07
N ASP A 118 15.95 -6.40 3.32
CA ASP A 118 15.86 -7.23 4.52
C ASP A 118 14.46 -7.16 5.13
N THR A 119 13.75 -6.07 4.90
CA THR A 119 12.36 -5.86 5.34
C THR A 119 11.54 -5.25 4.20
N VAL A 120 10.30 -5.70 4.08
CA VAL A 120 9.26 -5.07 3.24
C VAL A 120 8.14 -4.59 4.14
N ILE A 121 7.65 -3.39 3.90
CA ILE A 121 6.36 -2.88 4.40
C ILE A 121 5.43 -2.63 3.22
N ASP A 122 4.14 -2.86 3.41
CA ASP A 122 3.06 -2.62 2.46
C ASP A 122 1.85 -2.09 3.20
N VAL A 123 1.44 -0.87 2.87
CA VAL A 123 0.23 -0.25 3.40
C VAL A 123 -0.84 -0.20 2.33
N GLY A 124 -1.67 -1.24 2.29
CA GLY A 124 -2.86 -1.21 1.45
C GLY A 124 -2.65 -1.48 -0.04
N LEU A 125 -1.44 -1.87 -0.48
CA LEU A 125 -1.23 -2.28 -1.87
C LEU A 125 -1.77 -3.69 -2.12
N ALA A 126 -1.42 -4.66 -1.28
CA ALA A 126 -1.80 -6.06 -1.44
C ALA A 126 -3.32 -6.29 -1.55
N HIS A 127 -4.14 -5.48 -0.90
CA HIS A 127 -5.60 -5.62 -0.94
C HIS A 127 -6.24 -5.14 -2.26
N THR A 128 -5.46 -4.52 -3.14
CA THR A 128 -5.93 -4.12 -4.48
C THR A 128 -5.78 -5.25 -5.50
N PHE A 129 -5.08 -6.33 -5.15
CA PHE A 129 -4.79 -7.43 -6.04
C PHE A 129 -5.78 -8.58 -5.90
N ASP A 130 -6.19 -9.13 -7.05
CA ASP A 130 -6.82 -10.45 -7.10
C ASP A 130 -5.82 -11.56 -6.74
N ALA A 131 -6.28 -12.81 -6.67
CA ALA A 131 -5.44 -13.93 -6.28
C ALA A 131 -4.25 -14.19 -7.23
N GLY A 132 -4.39 -13.89 -8.53
CA GLY A 132 -3.32 -14.05 -9.52
C GLY A 132 -2.24 -12.98 -9.34
N ARG A 133 -2.66 -11.73 -9.26
CA ARG A 133 -1.77 -10.57 -9.07
C ARG A 133 -1.11 -10.59 -7.69
N LEU A 134 -1.81 -11.04 -6.64
CA LEU A 134 -1.22 -11.18 -5.31
C LEU A 134 -0.08 -12.21 -5.30
N ARG A 135 -0.22 -13.34 -5.99
CA ARG A 135 0.88 -14.31 -6.15
C ARG A 135 2.05 -13.74 -6.96
N ALA A 136 1.76 -12.99 -8.04
CA ALA A 136 2.80 -12.33 -8.83
C ALA A 136 3.56 -11.29 -7.97
N TYR A 137 2.85 -10.52 -7.17
CA TYR A 137 3.42 -9.57 -6.20
C TYR A 137 4.31 -10.27 -5.17
N ALA A 138 3.82 -11.33 -4.51
CA ALA A 138 4.61 -12.10 -3.56
C ALA A 138 5.88 -12.68 -4.19
N ALA A 139 5.81 -13.14 -5.45
CA ALA A 139 6.97 -13.62 -6.20
C ALA A 139 7.96 -12.49 -6.55
N ALA A 140 7.47 -11.28 -6.89
CA ALA A 140 8.31 -10.10 -7.11
C ALA A 140 9.04 -9.68 -5.83
N LEU A 141 8.34 -9.58 -4.71
CA LEU A 141 8.92 -9.33 -3.40
C LEU A 141 9.96 -10.39 -3.01
N HIS A 142 9.66 -11.67 -3.30
CA HIS A 142 10.61 -12.76 -3.04
C HIS A 142 11.94 -12.55 -3.78
N ARG A 143 11.91 -12.12 -5.04
CA ARG A 143 13.13 -11.81 -5.80
C ARG A 143 13.86 -10.59 -5.24
N ALA A 144 13.13 -9.55 -4.85
CA ALA A 144 13.68 -8.29 -4.35
C ALA A 144 14.32 -8.39 -2.96
N CYS A 145 13.86 -9.33 -2.15
CA CYS A 145 14.33 -9.55 -0.79
C CYS A 145 15.59 -10.42 -0.72
N ARG A 146 16.32 -10.37 0.38
CA ARG A 146 17.37 -11.32 0.76
C ARG A 146 16.77 -12.56 1.42
N PRO A 147 17.44 -13.74 1.38
CA PRO A 147 17.02 -14.89 2.18
C PRO A 147 16.85 -14.54 3.65
N GLY A 148 15.74 -14.95 4.26
CA GLY A 148 15.39 -14.64 5.64
C GLY A 148 14.72 -13.27 5.87
N ALA A 149 14.56 -12.45 4.84
CA ALA A 149 13.85 -11.17 4.92
C ALA A 149 12.42 -11.32 5.43
N LEU A 150 11.90 -10.27 6.06
CA LEU A 150 10.53 -10.18 6.57
C LEU A 150 9.69 -9.26 5.69
N ALA A 151 8.49 -9.69 5.30
CA ALA A 151 7.47 -8.85 4.72
C ALA A 151 6.32 -8.65 5.72
N HIS A 152 6.01 -7.39 6.01
CA HIS A 152 4.89 -6.95 6.82
C HIS A 152 3.84 -6.34 5.90
N ILE A 153 2.72 -7.01 5.71
CA ILE A 153 1.66 -6.64 4.77
C ILE A 153 0.43 -6.20 5.55
N LEU A 154 0.13 -4.91 5.52
CA LEU A 154 -1.08 -4.33 6.12
C LEU A 154 -2.17 -4.20 5.06
N SER A 155 -3.17 -5.06 5.17
CA SER A 155 -4.26 -5.17 4.18
C SER A 155 -5.60 -4.88 4.84
N ILE A 156 -6.39 -3.96 4.27
CA ILE A 156 -7.77 -3.78 4.73
C ILE A 156 -8.52 -5.11 4.60
N SER A 157 -9.36 -5.45 5.56
CA SER A 157 -10.21 -6.65 5.48
C SER A 157 -11.55 -6.36 4.81
N ASP A 158 -12.29 -7.41 4.41
CA ASP A 158 -13.66 -7.26 3.91
C ASP A 158 -14.55 -6.51 4.91
N ARG A 159 -14.37 -6.78 6.21
CA ARG A 159 -15.05 -6.05 7.29
C ARG A 159 -14.63 -4.58 7.32
N GLY A 160 -13.33 -4.27 7.25
CA GLY A 160 -12.83 -2.90 7.27
C GLY A 160 -13.23 -2.11 6.02
N ALA A 161 -13.30 -2.76 4.87
CA ALA A 161 -13.83 -2.15 3.65
C ALA A 161 -15.31 -1.76 3.82
N ALA A 162 -16.12 -2.65 4.42
CA ALA A 162 -17.52 -2.34 4.73
C ALA A 162 -17.66 -1.21 5.78
N GLU A 163 -16.80 -1.20 6.82
CA GLU A 163 -16.74 -0.12 7.82
C GLU A 163 -16.43 1.24 7.14
N MET A 164 -15.44 1.29 6.26
CA MET A 164 -15.07 2.50 5.50
C MET A 164 -16.19 2.94 4.57
N GLN A 165 -16.79 2.01 3.83
CA GLN A 165 -17.87 2.29 2.89
C GLN A 165 -19.11 2.85 3.62
N ALA A 166 -19.48 2.28 4.75
CA ALA A 166 -20.61 2.77 5.56
C ALA A 166 -20.37 4.22 6.04
N ARG A 167 -19.15 4.50 6.54
CA ARG A 167 -18.80 5.84 7.00
C ARG A 167 -18.73 6.86 5.87
N LEU A 168 -18.20 6.44 4.71
CA LEU A 168 -18.17 7.26 3.50
C LEU A 168 -19.61 7.60 3.03
N ALA A 169 -20.51 6.61 3.03
CA ALA A 169 -21.92 6.83 2.66
C ALA A 169 -22.61 7.83 3.59
N GLU A 170 -22.35 7.77 4.90
CA GLU A 170 -22.84 8.75 5.87
C GLU A 170 -22.31 10.16 5.57
N ALA A 171 -21.00 10.29 5.35
CA ALA A 171 -20.36 11.57 5.05
C ALA A 171 -20.88 12.21 3.76
N ILE A 172 -21.19 11.38 2.74
CA ILE A 172 -21.73 11.82 1.46
C ILE A 172 -23.20 12.21 1.57
N ALA A 173 -24.00 11.52 2.40
CA ALA A 173 -25.41 11.86 2.61
C ALA A 173 -25.60 13.28 3.17
N GLU A 174 -24.58 13.85 3.78
CA GLU A 174 -24.55 15.23 4.28
C GLU A 174 -24.23 16.27 3.18
N ILE A 175 -23.86 15.82 1.95
CA ILE A 175 -23.49 16.70 0.83
C ILE A 175 -24.67 16.84 -0.14
N PRO A 176 -25.06 18.07 -0.56
CA PRO A 176 -26.26 18.28 -1.40
C PRO A 176 -26.09 17.87 -2.89
N ALA A 177 -25.10 17.06 -3.27
CA ALA A 177 -24.86 16.66 -4.67
C ALA A 177 -24.66 15.14 -4.82
N PRO A 178 -25.30 14.48 -5.81
CA PRO A 178 -25.11 13.04 -6.01
C PRO A 178 -23.71 12.72 -6.55
N LEU A 179 -23.10 11.66 -6.02
CA LEU A 179 -21.90 11.04 -6.60
C LEU A 179 -22.32 10.09 -7.75
N PRO A 180 -21.41 9.81 -8.70
CA PRO A 180 -21.62 8.80 -9.72
C PRO A 180 -21.84 7.40 -9.12
N ASP A 181 -22.77 6.64 -9.69
CA ASP A 181 -23.23 5.32 -9.20
C ASP A 181 -22.17 4.20 -9.23
N ASP A 182 -21.00 4.42 -9.84
CA ASP A 182 -20.00 3.39 -10.14
C ASP A 182 -18.82 3.28 -9.16
N ALA A 183 -18.82 4.08 -8.08
CA ALA A 183 -17.70 4.11 -7.11
C ALA A 183 -17.69 2.94 -6.11
N SER A 184 -18.65 2.01 -6.14
CA SER A 184 -18.91 1.14 -4.99
C SER A 184 -18.55 -0.34 -5.11
N GLU A 185 -18.23 -0.87 -6.29
CA GLU A 185 -18.01 -2.32 -6.44
C GLU A 185 -16.79 -2.66 -7.30
N SER A 186 -15.72 -3.15 -6.66
CA SER A 186 -14.76 -4.03 -7.33
C SER A 186 -15.19 -5.49 -7.09
N PRO A 187 -15.96 -6.09 -8.01
CA PRO A 187 -16.44 -7.46 -7.83
C PRO A 187 -15.27 -8.43 -7.84
N GLY A 188 -15.14 -9.22 -6.77
CA GLY A 188 -14.21 -10.35 -6.74
C GLY A 188 -12.94 -10.17 -5.91
N LEU A 189 -12.65 -8.99 -5.39
CA LEU A 189 -11.52 -8.80 -4.46
C LEU A 189 -11.87 -9.39 -3.09
N ARG A 190 -11.17 -10.47 -2.71
CA ARG A 190 -11.25 -11.03 -1.35
C ARG A 190 -10.16 -10.40 -0.49
N ARG A 191 -10.56 -9.88 0.68
CA ARG A 191 -9.67 -9.24 1.65
C ARG A 191 -9.65 -10.02 2.97
N SER A 192 -9.53 -11.34 2.87
CA SER A 192 -9.50 -12.25 4.01
C SER A 192 -8.06 -12.61 4.40
N ALA A 193 -7.88 -13.15 5.62
CA ALA A 193 -6.60 -13.70 6.04
C ALA A 193 -6.14 -14.87 5.14
N ASP A 194 -7.08 -15.68 4.64
CA ASP A 194 -6.77 -16.79 3.73
C ASP A 194 -6.30 -16.28 2.37
N HIS A 195 -6.85 -15.16 1.85
CA HIS A 195 -6.37 -14.55 0.63
C HIS A 195 -4.88 -14.17 0.73
N LEU A 196 -4.47 -13.53 1.84
CA LEU A 196 -3.05 -13.23 2.09
C LEU A 196 -2.21 -14.51 2.22
N ARG A 197 -2.70 -15.52 2.95
CA ARG A 197 -1.99 -16.80 3.12
C ARG A 197 -1.73 -17.50 1.79
N ASP A 198 -2.77 -17.56 0.94
CA ASP A 198 -2.71 -18.21 -0.36
C ASP A 198 -1.84 -17.43 -1.35
N GLY A 199 -1.82 -16.10 -1.25
CA GLY A 199 -0.97 -15.24 -2.06
C GLY A 199 0.52 -15.40 -1.76
N PHE A 200 0.87 -15.64 -0.50
CA PHE A 200 2.24 -15.83 -0.02
C PHE A 200 2.59 -17.31 0.25
N ALA A 201 1.91 -18.25 -0.40
CA ALA A 201 2.17 -19.68 -0.18
C ALA A 201 3.52 -20.16 -0.74
N ASP A 202 3.99 -19.55 -1.84
CA ASP A 202 5.21 -19.97 -2.53
C ASP A 202 6.40 -19.07 -2.17
N GLY A 203 7.46 -19.68 -1.63
CA GLY A 203 8.71 -18.98 -1.28
C GLY A 203 8.67 -18.23 0.06
N TRP A 204 7.56 -18.27 0.79
CA TRP A 204 7.41 -17.59 2.07
C TRP A 204 6.87 -18.52 3.17
N THR A 205 7.40 -18.36 4.37
CA THR A 205 6.80 -18.95 5.58
C THR A 205 5.86 -17.91 6.21
N VAL A 206 4.61 -18.28 6.43
CA VAL A 206 3.64 -17.46 7.17
C VAL A 206 3.99 -17.51 8.65
N GLU A 207 4.55 -16.44 9.23
CA GLU A 207 4.81 -16.37 10.67
C GLU A 207 3.54 -16.03 11.45
N SER A 208 2.75 -15.08 10.94
CA SER A 208 1.45 -14.71 11.52
C SER A 208 0.59 -13.97 10.51
N ILE A 209 -0.73 -14.06 10.67
CA ILE A 209 -1.71 -13.14 10.09
C ILE A 209 -2.67 -12.82 11.21
N THR A 210 -2.67 -11.57 11.67
CA THR A 210 -3.43 -11.13 12.85
C THR A 210 -4.36 -9.98 12.52
N GLY A 211 -5.51 -9.93 13.16
CA GLY A 211 -6.41 -8.80 13.07
C GLY A 211 -5.79 -7.55 13.72
N THR A 212 -5.88 -6.42 13.02
CA THR A 212 -5.39 -5.11 13.45
C THR A 212 -6.29 -4.00 12.91
N ARG A 213 -5.81 -2.75 12.95
CA ARG A 213 -6.46 -1.60 12.35
C ARG A 213 -5.57 -0.96 11.29
N ILE A 214 -6.19 -0.47 10.21
CA ILE A 214 -5.57 0.43 9.26
C ILE A 214 -6.27 1.78 9.36
N ARG A 215 -5.49 2.84 9.40
CA ARG A 215 -6.00 4.21 9.46
C ARG A 215 -6.22 4.75 8.07
N GLY A 216 -7.35 5.38 7.85
CA GLY A 216 -7.68 6.07 6.62
C GLY A 216 -8.32 7.42 6.90
N VAL A 217 -8.57 8.18 5.84
CA VAL A 217 -9.29 9.46 5.86
C VAL A 217 -10.66 9.25 5.25
N VAL A 218 -11.68 9.86 5.84
CA VAL A 218 -13.04 9.88 5.26
C VAL A 218 -13.20 11.15 4.43
N PRO A 219 -13.15 11.06 3.08
CA PRO A 219 -13.42 12.23 2.25
C PRO A 219 -14.91 12.65 2.34
N PRO A 220 -15.21 13.93 2.23
CA PRO A 220 -14.33 15.10 2.14
C PRO A 220 -13.95 15.69 3.50
N THR A 221 -14.34 15.08 4.61
CA THR A 221 -14.26 15.66 5.96
C THR A 221 -12.84 15.70 6.52
N ALA A 222 -11.91 14.94 5.96
CA ALA A 222 -10.57 14.70 6.49
C ALA A 222 -10.55 14.04 7.89
N GLU A 223 -11.68 13.48 8.35
CA GLU A 223 -11.77 12.68 9.56
C GLU A 223 -10.92 11.42 9.45
N LEU A 224 -10.12 11.13 10.47
CA LEU A 224 -9.36 9.90 10.55
C LEU A 224 -10.26 8.78 11.08
N LEU A 225 -10.22 7.64 10.39
CA LEU A 225 -10.99 6.45 10.73
C LEU A 225 -10.09 5.23 10.77
N ASP A 226 -10.10 4.51 11.88
CA ASP A 226 -9.42 3.23 12.03
C ASP A 226 -10.41 2.11 11.71
N VAL A 227 -10.15 1.35 10.63
CA VAL A 227 -10.99 0.22 10.20
C VAL A 227 -10.26 -1.11 10.35
N HIS A 228 -11.01 -2.21 10.36
CA HIS A 228 -10.43 -3.54 10.55
C HIS A 228 -9.51 -3.92 9.38
N ALA A 229 -8.33 -4.46 9.72
CA ALA A 229 -7.30 -4.89 8.77
C ALA A 229 -6.66 -6.21 9.21
N TRP A 230 -5.92 -6.81 8.31
CA TRP A 230 -5.01 -7.92 8.55
C TRP A 230 -3.58 -7.43 8.49
N LEU A 231 -2.77 -7.78 9.48
CA LEU A 231 -1.32 -7.67 9.41
C LEU A 231 -0.74 -9.06 9.18
N GLY A 232 -0.27 -9.30 7.96
CA GLY A 232 0.47 -10.49 7.57
C GLY A 232 1.96 -10.29 7.82
N ARG A 233 2.63 -11.29 8.42
CA ARG A 233 4.07 -11.35 8.57
C ARG A 233 4.59 -12.62 7.91
N PHE A 234 5.44 -12.43 6.91
CA PHE A 234 5.93 -13.49 6.05
C PHE A 234 7.45 -13.46 6.01
N ARG A 235 8.08 -14.63 6.18
CA ARG A 235 9.54 -14.78 6.09
C ARG A 235 9.92 -15.43 4.77
N ARG A 236 10.83 -14.81 4.04
CA ARG A 236 11.40 -15.38 2.82
C ARG A 236 12.24 -16.64 3.14
N ILE A 237 11.95 -17.76 2.45
CA ILE A 237 12.70 -19.02 2.51
C ILE A 237 13.65 -19.18 1.31
#